data_2900d864cdb8e5b6dfdaefbb8e77edf0
#
_entry.id   2900d864cdb8e5b6dfdaefbb8e77edf0
#
_cell.length_a   1.000
_cell.length_b   1.000
_cell.length_c   1.000
_cell.angle_alpha   90.00
_cell.angle_beta   90.00
_cell.angle_gamma   90.00
#
_symmetry.space_group_name_H-M   'P 1'
#
loop_
_entity.id
_entity.type
_entity.pdbx_description
1 polymer ?
#
loop_
_entity_poly.entity_id
_entity_poly.type
_entity_poly.pdbx_seq_one_letter_code
_entity_poly.pdbx_strand_id
1 'polypeptide(L)'
;MGTLKPAVVALVALMACGKGDEGRGTGGYDLILKHGWVVDGSGNPRYRGDVALRGDRIAAVGFLAGAQARETLDVAGLVVSPGFIDMMGQSEINALIDNRVFSKITQGITTEVTGEGGSVAPLTDQLVLDDSDAMKKWHYREDWRDLDGYFAQLAKQGAALNIATFVGATQVRLAVVGKANRAPTAAELARMTALVDTLMEQGALGLWSALEYAPASYSKTDELIALAKAARRHGGIYASHMRNEGVRIDDALNELFQIARDAEIPAEVSHLKVSGRKSWGQMPRIVARIDSARAAGLDVTADQYPYTRAATALDASIPSWAESGGWDSLLARLRDPATRARLHDEMVNPKATESFYYEAGGGDGVLITGTFQDSLRYLQGKTVGEIAAQRHRDPVETLFDIVLAEHGHRTDAVYAVMSEPDVQTALKTWWVAVNTDFGGVAPDGPFGTQSAHPRAYGTFARILGHYARDLKLFPLEFAVRKMTALAAQRVALSDRGLLKAGMAADITVFDPVTVADKATFEQPHQPSVGFAYVFVNGQKVLDHGRLTAARPGRGLRGPGYVPPGARGTK
;
A
#
# COMPACT_ATOMS: atom_id res chain seq x y z
N MET A 1 71.08 37.45 13.67
CA MET A 1 71.55 37.25 12.31
C MET A 1 71.46 35.76 11.99
N GLY A 2 70.57 35.37 11.09
CA GLY A 2 70.39 33.99 10.74
C GLY A 2 69.03 33.82 10.05
N THR A 3 68.98 34.09 8.77
CA THR A 3 67.80 34.04 7.90
C THR A 3 67.43 32.59 7.60
N LEU A 4 66.25 32.13 8.08
CA LEU A 4 65.63 30.88 7.58
C LEU A 4 64.84 31.19 6.32
N LYS A 5 65.18 30.50 5.20
CA LYS A 5 64.39 30.44 3.97
C LYS A 5 63.28 29.41 4.12
N PRO A 6 62.07 29.66 3.62
CA PRO A 6 61.03 28.62 3.57
C PRO A 6 61.26 27.68 2.37
N ALA A 7 61.27 26.37 2.64
CA ALA A 7 61.26 25.34 1.63
C ALA A 7 59.81 25.14 1.11
N VAL A 8 59.60 25.39 -0.15
CA VAL A 8 58.35 25.05 -0.87
C VAL A 8 58.38 23.57 -1.21
N VAL A 9 57.57 22.79 -0.52
CA VAL A 9 57.31 21.39 -0.88
C VAL A 9 56.21 21.37 -1.93
N ALA A 10 56.56 21.14 -3.19
CA ALA A 10 55.60 20.87 -4.26
C ALA A 10 55.06 19.45 -4.10
N LEU A 11 53.80 19.33 -3.69
CA LEU A 11 53.06 18.06 -3.68
C LEU A 11 52.61 17.77 -5.11
N VAL A 12 53.32 16.89 -5.84
CA VAL A 12 52.87 16.35 -7.12
C VAL A 12 51.81 15.29 -6.80
N ALA A 13 50.55 15.63 -7.00
CA ALA A 13 49.47 14.66 -6.98
C ALA A 13 49.52 13.82 -8.30
N LEU A 14 50.08 12.62 -8.23
CA LEU A 14 49.85 11.61 -9.24
C LEU A 14 48.40 11.21 -9.25
N MET A 15 47.61 11.69 -10.22
CA MET A 15 46.36 11.08 -10.58
C MET A 15 46.64 9.71 -11.19
N ALA A 16 46.60 8.68 -10.39
CA ALA A 16 46.47 7.32 -10.89
C ALA A 16 45.07 7.19 -11.49
N CYS A 17 44.95 7.29 -12.80
CA CYS A 17 43.84 6.75 -13.54
C CYS A 17 43.81 5.24 -13.27
N GLY A 18 43.07 4.82 -12.27
CA GLY A 18 42.68 3.45 -12.10
C GLY A 18 41.88 3.05 -13.33
N LYS A 19 42.49 2.20 -14.19
CA LYS A 19 41.75 1.45 -15.18
C LYS A 19 40.70 0.67 -14.41
N GLY A 20 39.43 1.09 -14.52
CA GLY A 20 38.30 0.30 -14.06
C GLY A 20 38.44 -1.08 -14.66
N ASP A 21 38.36 -2.07 -13.81
CA ASP A 21 38.37 -3.48 -14.16
C ASP A 21 37.17 -3.74 -15.08
N GLU A 22 37.43 -3.67 -16.41
CA GLU A 22 36.49 -4.14 -17.40
C GLU A 22 36.49 -5.66 -17.32
N GLY A 23 35.74 -6.18 -16.33
CA GLY A 23 35.32 -7.56 -16.31
C GLY A 23 34.38 -7.80 -17.49
N ARG A 24 34.94 -7.91 -18.70
CA ARG A 24 34.29 -8.41 -19.90
C ARG A 24 33.91 -9.88 -19.67
N GLY A 25 32.74 -10.11 -19.03
CA GLY A 25 32.02 -11.37 -19.25
C GLY A 25 31.69 -11.46 -20.74
N THR A 26 32.19 -12.48 -21.41
CA THR A 26 32.01 -12.78 -22.86
C THR A 26 30.59 -13.23 -23.23
N GLY A 27 29.55 -12.84 -22.47
CA GLY A 27 28.14 -13.06 -22.79
C GLY A 27 27.42 -11.74 -23.00
N GLY A 28 26.68 -11.59 -24.09
CA GLY A 28 25.79 -10.45 -24.36
C GLY A 28 24.75 -10.25 -23.27
N TYR A 29 24.02 -9.13 -23.31
CA TYR A 29 22.87 -8.89 -22.45
C TYR A 29 21.70 -9.82 -22.83
N ASP A 30 20.78 -10.02 -21.93
CA ASP A 30 19.54 -10.76 -22.23
C ASP A 30 18.57 -9.89 -23.01
N LEU A 31 18.45 -8.63 -22.59
CA LEU A 31 17.58 -7.62 -23.19
C LEU A 31 18.26 -6.26 -23.16
N ILE A 32 18.07 -5.46 -24.22
CA ILE A 32 18.35 -4.02 -24.22
C ILE A 32 17.09 -3.25 -24.61
N LEU A 33 16.65 -2.32 -23.78
CA LEU A 33 15.68 -1.28 -24.10
C LEU A 33 16.44 -0.10 -24.69
N LYS A 34 16.24 0.24 -25.97
CA LYS A 34 17.02 1.26 -26.70
C LYS A 34 16.22 2.53 -26.96
N HIS A 35 16.94 3.65 -26.99
CA HIS A 35 16.46 4.97 -27.45
C HIS A 35 15.37 5.58 -26.55
N GLY A 36 15.19 5.08 -25.33
CA GLY A 36 14.18 5.57 -24.39
C GLY A 36 14.53 6.92 -23.75
N TRP A 37 13.54 7.54 -23.14
CA TRP A 37 13.72 8.57 -22.13
C TRP A 37 13.89 7.91 -20.76
N VAL A 38 15.11 7.88 -20.25
CA VAL A 38 15.42 7.33 -18.93
C VAL A 38 15.00 8.32 -17.86
N VAL A 39 14.04 7.92 -17.02
CA VAL A 39 13.66 8.56 -15.77
C VAL A 39 14.07 7.63 -14.65
N ASP A 40 15.23 7.86 -14.05
CA ASP A 40 15.95 6.88 -13.22
C ASP A 40 15.38 6.64 -11.82
N GLY A 41 14.32 7.36 -11.45
CA GLY A 41 13.67 7.27 -10.12
C GLY A 41 14.27 8.21 -9.06
N SER A 42 15.39 8.89 -9.34
CA SER A 42 16.02 9.83 -8.39
C SER A 42 15.28 11.16 -8.26
N GLY A 43 14.47 11.53 -9.27
CA GLY A 43 13.87 12.85 -9.43
C GLY A 43 14.73 13.82 -10.24
N ASN A 44 15.89 13.39 -10.73
CA ASN A 44 16.72 14.15 -11.66
C ASN A 44 16.07 14.26 -13.04
N PRO A 45 16.43 15.28 -13.86
CA PRO A 45 15.93 15.42 -15.22
C PRO A 45 16.21 14.16 -16.07
N ARG A 46 15.22 13.75 -16.87
CA ARG A 46 15.34 12.63 -17.81
C ARG A 46 16.38 12.89 -18.89
N TYR A 47 16.95 11.81 -19.39
CA TYR A 47 17.92 11.84 -20.50
C TYR A 47 17.66 10.71 -21.49
N ARG A 48 18.19 10.83 -22.72
CA ARG A 48 18.16 9.74 -23.70
C ARG A 48 19.18 8.68 -23.31
N GLY A 49 18.76 7.42 -23.33
CA GLY A 49 19.65 6.32 -22.98
C GLY A 49 19.02 4.96 -23.21
N ASP A 50 19.83 3.95 -22.99
CA ASP A 50 19.49 2.54 -23.09
C ASP A 50 19.54 1.90 -21.71
N VAL A 51 18.76 0.83 -21.50
CA VAL A 51 18.80 0.02 -20.28
C VAL A 51 19.00 -1.43 -20.67
N ALA A 52 20.06 -2.07 -20.16
CA ALA A 52 20.39 -3.45 -20.43
C ALA A 52 20.15 -4.35 -19.23
N LEU A 53 19.59 -5.52 -19.46
CA LEU A 53 19.28 -6.53 -18.44
C LEU A 53 20.12 -7.79 -18.62
N ARG A 54 20.46 -8.42 -17.48
CA ARG A 54 21.04 -9.76 -17.42
C ARG A 54 20.43 -10.52 -16.24
N GLY A 55 19.72 -11.60 -16.55
CA GLY A 55 18.92 -12.31 -15.55
C GLY A 55 17.89 -11.38 -14.91
N ASP A 56 17.86 -11.37 -13.60
CA ASP A 56 16.94 -10.55 -12.80
C ASP A 56 17.52 -9.19 -12.39
N ARG A 57 18.64 -8.73 -13.04
CA ARG A 57 19.31 -7.49 -12.67
C ARG A 57 19.45 -6.53 -13.85
N ILE A 58 19.41 -5.24 -13.55
CA ILE A 58 19.85 -4.19 -14.45
C ILE A 58 21.37 -4.30 -14.57
N ALA A 59 21.86 -4.55 -15.76
CA ALA A 59 23.28 -4.73 -16.02
C ALA A 59 24.00 -3.43 -16.38
N ALA A 60 23.33 -2.54 -17.12
CA ALA A 60 23.88 -1.24 -17.51
C ALA A 60 22.76 -0.24 -17.83
N VAL A 61 23.04 1.06 -17.62
CA VAL A 61 22.18 2.18 -18.01
C VAL A 61 23.06 3.26 -18.63
N GLY A 62 22.67 3.80 -19.80
CA GLY A 62 23.40 4.86 -20.49
C GLY A 62 23.42 4.64 -22.01
N PHE A 63 24.44 5.13 -22.68
CA PHE A 63 24.62 4.90 -24.12
C PHE A 63 25.32 3.55 -24.35
N LEU A 64 24.63 2.58 -24.91
CA LEU A 64 25.11 1.22 -25.14
C LEU A 64 25.33 0.95 -26.63
N ALA A 65 25.99 1.90 -27.32
CA ALA A 65 26.32 1.77 -28.77
C ALA A 65 27.11 0.49 -29.02
N GLY A 66 26.66 -0.34 -29.99
CA GLY A 66 27.32 -1.58 -30.36
C GLY A 66 27.15 -2.75 -29.39
N ALA A 67 26.46 -2.55 -28.25
CA ALA A 67 26.16 -3.64 -27.31
C ALA A 67 25.23 -4.68 -27.94
N GLN A 68 25.51 -5.96 -27.67
CA GLN A 68 24.74 -7.11 -28.15
C GLN A 68 23.83 -7.67 -27.06
N ALA A 69 22.61 -8.06 -27.43
CA ALA A 69 21.66 -8.73 -26.57
C ALA A 69 20.93 -9.85 -27.33
N ARG A 70 20.33 -10.78 -26.59
CA ARG A 70 19.43 -11.80 -27.18
C ARG A 70 18.17 -11.16 -27.77
N GLU A 71 17.65 -10.14 -27.09
CA GLU A 71 16.47 -9.36 -27.48
C GLU A 71 16.81 -7.87 -27.40
N THR A 72 16.32 -7.10 -28.36
CA THR A 72 16.41 -5.63 -28.33
C THR A 72 15.02 -5.06 -28.62
N LEU A 73 14.55 -4.18 -27.74
CA LEU A 73 13.29 -3.46 -27.91
C LEU A 73 13.60 -1.99 -28.17
N ASP A 74 13.12 -1.46 -29.29
CA ASP A 74 13.15 -0.02 -29.53
C ASP A 74 12.01 0.66 -28.80
N VAL A 75 12.35 1.49 -27.83
CA VAL A 75 11.40 2.24 -26.99
C VAL A 75 11.54 3.75 -27.24
N ALA A 76 11.87 4.13 -28.47
CA ALA A 76 11.94 5.52 -28.89
C ALA A 76 10.63 6.27 -28.62
N GLY A 77 10.72 7.43 -27.98
CA GLY A 77 9.54 8.23 -27.57
C GLY A 77 8.95 7.84 -26.22
N LEU A 78 9.18 6.63 -25.74
CA LEU A 78 8.68 6.15 -24.46
C LEU A 78 9.60 6.53 -23.30
N VAL A 79 9.04 6.54 -22.10
CA VAL A 79 9.76 6.64 -20.82
C VAL A 79 10.12 5.25 -20.34
N VAL A 80 11.38 5.06 -19.94
CA VAL A 80 11.86 3.89 -19.21
C VAL A 80 12.09 4.33 -17.77
N SER A 81 11.40 3.75 -16.81
CA SER A 81 11.48 4.05 -15.39
C SER A 81 11.69 2.78 -14.56
N PRO A 82 12.13 2.88 -13.30
CA PRO A 82 12.00 1.75 -12.38
C PRO A 82 10.55 1.29 -12.31
N GLY A 83 10.33 0.02 -12.04
CA GLY A 83 8.99 -0.49 -11.74
C GLY A 83 8.38 0.21 -10.53
N PHE A 84 7.10 0.49 -10.60
CA PHE A 84 6.43 1.24 -9.54
C PHE A 84 6.22 0.37 -8.29
N ILE A 85 6.28 1.02 -7.14
CA ILE A 85 6.08 0.42 -5.81
C ILE A 85 4.82 1.02 -5.22
N ASP A 86 3.82 0.19 -5.01
CA ASP A 86 2.56 0.54 -4.34
C ASP A 86 2.79 0.46 -2.83
N MET A 87 2.75 1.62 -2.15
CA MET A 87 3.07 1.72 -0.72
C MET A 87 2.00 1.13 0.20
N MET A 88 0.81 0.89 -0.32
CA MET A 88 -0.28 0.25 0.38
C MET A 88 -1.19 -0.45 -0.62
N GLY A 89 -0.87 -1.70 -0.89
CA GLY A 89 -1.69 -2.62 -1.62
C GLY A 89 -2.40 -3.60 -0.67
N GLN A 90 -3.29 -4.39 -1.21
CA GLN A 90 -4.07 -5.37 -0.47
C GLN A 90 -4.18 -6.67 -1.29
N SER A 91 -3.08 -7.03 -2.00
CA SER A 91 -3.10 -8.18 -2.92
C SER A 91 -2.55 -9.46 -2.32
N GLU A 92 -2.21 -9.50 -1.05
CA GLU A 92 -1.59 -10.67 -0.42
C GLU A 92 -2.41 -11.95 -0.60
N ILE A 93 -3.72 -11.88 -0.44
CA ILE A 93 -4.64 -13.01 -0.70
C ILE A 93 -5.10 -13.01 -2.16
N ASN A 94 -5.35 -11.82 -2.74
CA ASN A 94 -5.77 -11.71 -4.14
C ASN A 94 -4.77 -12.36 -5.11
N ALA A 95 -3.46 -12.25 -4.84
CA ALA A 95 -2.40 -12.90 -5.62
C ALA A 95 -2.42 -14.43 -5.53
N LEU A 96 -2.99 -15.00 -4.46
CA LEU A 96 -3.23 -16.45 -4.34
C LEU A 96 -4.50 -16.89 -5.05
N ILE A 97 -5.46 -16.00 -5.27
CA ILE A 97 -6.73 -16.26 -5.98
C ILE A 97 -6.55 -16.04 -7.48
N ASP A 98 -5.99 -14.90 -7.87
CA ASP A 98 -5.66 -14.55 -9.26
C ASP A 98 -4.24 -13.98 -9.34
N ASN A 99 -3.27 -14.84 -9.63
CA ASN A 99 -1.85 -14.51 -9.62
C ASN A 99 -1.43 -13.54 -10.74
N ARG A 100 -2.37 -13.14 -11.60
CA ARG A 100 -2.16 -12.10 -12.62
C ARG A 100 -2.04 -10.72 -11.99
N VAL A 101 -2.74 -10.48 -10.87
CA VAL A 101 -2.90 -9.16 -10.23
C VAL A 101 -3.05 -8.06 -11.28
N PHE A 102 -3.97 -8.30 -12.23
CA PHE A 102 -4.10 -7.61 -13.51
C PHE A 102 -4.09 -6.09 -13.36
N SER A 103 -4.92 -5.55 -12.46
CA SER A 103 -5.09 -4.11 -12.28
C SER A 103 -3.81 -3.41 -11.80
N LYS A 104 -2.90 -4.14 -11.14
CA LYS A 104 -1.60 -3.63 -10.70
C LYS A 104 -0.61 -3.56 -11.85
N ILE A 105 -0.44 -4.67 -12.57
CA ILE A 105 0.50 -4.75 -13.69
C ILE A 105 0.16 -3.75 -14.79
N THR A 106 -1.13 -3.55 -15.09
CA THR A 106 -1.59 -2.58 -16.10
C THR A 106 -1.40 -1.12 -15.70
N GLN A 107 -0.94 -0.84 -14.48
CA GLN A 107 -0.52 0.48 -14.01
C GLN A 107 1.01 0.62 -13.87
N GLY A 108 1.79 -0.41 -14.26
CA GLY A 108 3.23 -0.39 -14.14
C GLY A 108 3.76 -0.75 -12.75
N ILE A 109 2.92 -1.27 -11.86
CA ILE A 109 3.30 -1.69 -10.50
C ILE A 109 4.03 -3.03 -10.59
N THR A 110 5.23 -3.12 -10.01
CA THR A 110 6.08 -4.31 -9.98
C THR A 110 6.28 -4.85 -8.57
N THR A 111 6.01 -4.02 -7.58
CA THR A 111 6.13 -4.35 -6.16
C THR A 111 4.98 -3.73 -5.39
N GLU A 112 4.45 -4.48 -4.46
CA GLU A 112 3.37 -4.06 -3.58
C GLU A 112 3.77 -4.27 -2.12
N VAL A 113 3.46 -3.27 -1.28
CA VAL A 113 3.59 -3.31 0.17
C VAL A 113 2.22 -3.56 0.76
N THR A 114 2.08 -4.57 1.63
CA THR A 114 0.82 -5.03 2.20
C THR A 114 0.87 -5.14 3.72
N GLY A 115 -0.25 -5.49 4.36
CA GLY A 115 -0.31 -5.78 5.79
C GLY A 115 -0.90 -4.65 6.64
N GLU A 116 -1.76 -3.80 6.06
CA GLU A 116 -2.45 -2.74 6.78
C GLU A 116 -3.37 -3.31 7.87
N GLY A 117 -2.98 -3.15 9.12
CA GLY A 117 -3.73 -3.63 10.29
C GLY A 117 -3.85 -5.15 10.38
N GLY A 118 -4.53 -5.78 9.44
CA GLY A 118 -4.51 -7.21 9.18
C GLY A 118 -3.30 -7.61 8.35
N SER A 119 -2.78 -8.82 8.51
CA SER A 119 -1.69 -9.34 7.70
C SER A 119 -1.81 -10.85 7.53
N VAL A 120 -1.09 -11.41 6.55
CA VAL A 120 -1.10 -12.86 6.25
C VAL A 120 -0.56 -13.74 7.38
N ALA A 121 0.06 -13.13 8.39
CA ALA A 121 0.61 -13.80 9.56
C ALA A 121 0.66 -12.83 10.76
N PRO A 122 0.57 -13.36 12.03
CA PRO A 122 0.46 -14.77 12.37
C PRO A 122 -0.95 -15.31 12.15
N LEU A 123 -1.08 -16.58 11.77
CA LEU A 123 -2.36 -17.28 11.71
C LEU A 123 -2.46 -18.33 12.82
N THR A 124 -3.59 -18.36 13.52
CA THR A 124 -4.00 -19.44 14.42
C THR A 124 -5.04 -20.32 13.72
N ASP A 125 -5.27 -21.54 14.23
CA ASP A 125 -6.32 -22.41 13.66
C ASP A 125 -7.70 -21.75 13.72
N GLN A 126 -7.96 -20.93 14.74
CA GLN A 126 -9.22 -20.19 14.85
C GLN A 126 -9.34 -19.10 13.74
N LEU A 127 -8.27 -18.36 13.46
CA LEU A 127 -8.28 -17.34 12.39
C LEU A 127 -8.50 -17.99 11.01
N VAL A 128 -7.83 -19.11 10.74
CA VAL A 128 -8.06 -19.89 9.51
C VAL A 128 -9.51 -20.40 9.43
N LEU A 129 -10.08 -20.80 10.57
CA LEU A 129 -11.50 -21.21 10.61
C LEU A 129 -12.44 -20.02 10.33
N ASP A 130 -12.14 -18.85 10.90
CA ASP A 130 -12.90 -17.61 10.66
C ASP A 130 -12.93 -17.23 9.16
N ASP A 131 -11.86 -17.51 8.40
CA ASP A 131 -11.76 -17.23 6.96
C ASP A 131 -12.29 -18.37 6.06
N SER A 132 -12.82 -19.45 6.65
CA SER A 132 -13.22 -20.67 5.91
C SER A 132 -14.24 -20.43 4.80
N ASP A 133 -15.16 -19.48 4.95
CA ASP A 133 -16.17 -19.18 3.94
C ASP A 133 -15.60 -18.38 2.79
N ALA A 134 -14.66 -17.44 3.06
CA ALA A 134 -13.90 -16.74 2.03
C ALA A 134 -13.03 -17.72 1.23
N MET A 135 -12.33 -18.65 1.91
CA MET A 135 -11.55 -19.71 1.25
C MET A 135 -12.40 -20.57 0.32
N LYS A 136 -13.61 -20.96 0.74
CA LYS A 136 -14.56 -21.72 -0.12
C LYS A 136 -15.03 -20.89 -1.30
N LYS A 137 -15.44 -19.63 -1.05
CA LYS A 137 -15.99 -18.73 -2.09
C LYS A 137 -14.97 -18.42 -3.17
N TRP A 138 -13.72 -18.12 -2.76
CA TRP A 138 -12.68 -17.66 -3.67
C TRP A 138 -11.67 -18.75 -4.07
N HIS A 139 -11.88 -20.00 -3.63
CA HIS A 139 -11.10 -21.19 -4.00
C HIS A 139 -9.60 -21.07 -3.68
N TYR A 140 -9.25 -20.53 -2.51
CA TYR A 140 -7.88 -20.48 -2.01
C TYR A 140 -7.75 -21.22 -0.67
N ARG A 141 -6.51 -21.37 -0.15
CA ARG A 141 -6.23 -22.05 1.12
C ARG A 141 -5.18 -21.28 1.90
N GLU A 142 -5.30 -21.32 3.23
CA GLU A 142 -4.38 -20.77 4.21
C GLU A 142 -3.65 -21.90 4.94
N ASP A 143 -2.74 -22.57 4.21
CA ASP A 143 -1.98 -23.72 4.72
C ASP A 143 -0.72 -23.30 5.51
N TRP A 144 -0.52 -22.01 5.75
CA TRP A 144 0.60 -21.44 6.52
C TRP A 144 0.16 -20.92 7.89
N ARG A 145 1.14 -20.60 8.77
CA ARG A 145 0.89 -19.99 10.08
C ARG A 145 1.76 -18.77 10.32
N ASP A 146 2.82 -18.61 9.54
CA ASP A 146 3.80 -17.54 9.65
C ASP A 146 4.20 -16.98 8.28
N LEU A 147 5.07 -15.99 8.27
CA LEU A 147 5.42 -15.28 7.03
C LEU A 147 6.31 -16.14 6.10
N ASP A 148 7.14 -17.01 6.64
CA ASP A 148 7.93 -17.93 5.79
C ASP A 148 7.03 -18.90 5.03
N GLY A 149 6.01 -19.44 5.70
CA GLY A 149 5.01 -20.31 5.07
C GLY A 149 4.21 -19.59 3.99
N TYR A 150 3.78 -18.35 4.23
CA TYR A 150 3.09 -17.53 3.21
C TYR A 150 3.98 -17.32 1.98
N PHE A 151 5.23 -16.89 2.16
CA PHE A 151 6.14 -16.67 1.03
C PHE A 151 6.50 -17.96 0.29
N ALA A 152 6.54 -19.09 0.97
CA ALA A 152 6.70 -20.39 0.32
C ALA A 152 5.48 -20.73 -0.56
N GLN A 153 4.26 -20.45 -0.07
CA GLN A 153 3.03 -20.64 -0.86
C GLN A 153 2.99 -19.70 -2.07
N LEU A 154 3.33 -18.42 -1.89
CA LEU A 154 3.41 -17.43 -2.97
C LEU A 154 4.44 -17.86 -4.04
N ALA A 155 5.61 -18.32 -3.62
CA ALA A 155 6.65 -18.82 -4.53
C ALA A 155 6.22 -20.07 -5.31
N LYS A 156 5.49 -20.99 -4.67
CA LYS A 156 4.94 -22.19 -5.30
C LYS A 156 3.91 -21.87 -6.37
N GLN A 157 3.04 -20.89 -6.11
CA GLN A 157 1.95 -20.52 -7.02
C GLN A 157 2.43 -19.55 -8.11
N GLY A 158 3.44 -18.73 -7.81
CA GLY A 158 3.89 -17.60 -8.60
C GLY A 158 2.92 -16.41 -8.54
N ALA A 159 3.44 -15.21 -8.73
CA ALA A 159 2.67 -13.98 -8.86
C ALA A 159 3.28 -13.09 -9.95
N ALA A 160 2.49 -12.21 -10.56
CA ALA A 160 3.01 -11.31 -11.59
C ALA A 160 3.86 -10.17 -11.01
N LEU A 161 3.70 -9.83 -9.72
CA LEU A 161 4.48 -8.79 -9.02
C LEU A 161 5.11 -9.32 -7.73
N ASN A 162 6.05 -8.52 -7.18
CA ASN A 162 6.66 -8.79 -5.88
C ASN A 162 5.74 -8.32 -4.74
N ILE A 163 5.72 -9.04 -3.63
CA ILE A 163 4.98 -8.68 -2.41
C ILE A 163 5.97 -8.55 -1.24
N ALA A 164 5.94 -7.39 -0.58
CA ALA A 164 6.54 -7.17 0.73
C ALA A 164 5.42 -6.89 1.73
N THR A 165 5.55 -7.31 2.99
CA THR A 165 4.46 -7.16 3.95
C THR A 165 4.94 -6.68 5.30
N PHE A 166 4.05 -5.99 6.01
CA PHE A 166 4.20 -5.64 7.41
C PHE A 166 3.62 -6.73 8.32
N VAL A 167 3.94 -6.65 9.61
CA VAL A 167 3.18 -7.30 10.68
C VAL A 167 1.96 -6.42 10.98
N GLY A 168 0.77 -6.94 10.79
CA GLY A 168 -0.46 -6.26 11.16
C GLY A 168 -0.67 -6.28 12.68
N ALA A 169 -0.79 -5.11 13.31
CA ALA A 169 -1.04 -5.01 14.75
C ALA A 169 -2.38 -5.65 15.13
N THR A 170 -3.40 -5.50 14.27
CA THR A 170 -4.71 -6.16 14.42
C THR A 170 -4.58 -7.68 14.37
N GLN A 171 -3.77 -8.19 13.44
CA GLN A 171 -3.54 -9.63 13.29
C GLN A 171 -2.90 -10.24 14.53
N VAL A 172 -1.87 -9.57 15.06
CA VAL A 172 -1.21 -9.99 16.31
C VAL A 172 -2.17 -9.95 17.50
N ARG A 173 -3.01 -8.91 17.58
CA ARG A 173 -4.02 -8.79 18.63
C ARG A 173 -5.07 -9.88 18.52
N LEU A 174 -5.60 -10.16 17.33
CA LEU A 174 -6.55 -11.25 17.08
C LEU A 174 -5.98 -12.61 17.49
N ALA A 175 -4.71 -12.87 17.19
CA ALA A 175 -4.05 -14.13 17.51
C ALA A 175 -3.86 -14.37 19.02
N VAL A 176 -3.86 -13.31 19.85
CA VAL A 176 -3.52 -13.42 21.29
C VAL A 176 -4.69 -13.01 22.20
N VAL A 177 -5.34 -11.88 21.93
CA VAL A 177 -6.43 -11.29 22.75
C VAL A 177 -7.80 -11.63 22.17
N GLY A 178 -7.87 -11.83 20.85
CA GLY A 178 -9.13 -12.03 20.13
C GLY A 178 -9.91 -10.74 19.90
N LYS A 179 -11.22 -10.86 19.73
CA LYS A 179 -12.15 -9.78 19.36
C LYS A 179 -12.68 -8.96 20.55
N ALA A 180 -12.13 -9.15 21.75
CA ALA A 180 -12.62 -8.51 22.98
C ALA A 180 -12.12 -7.05 23.09
N ASN A 181 -13.03 -6.14 23.52
CA ASN A 181 -12.69 -4.75 23.84
C ASN A 181 -12.11 -4.68 25.27
N ARG A 182 -10.84 -5.03 25.42
CA ARG A 182 -10.07 -4.93 26.67
C ARG A 182 -8.58 -4.76 26.38
N ALA A 183 -7.83 -4.27 27.34
CA ALA A 183 -6.38 -4.28 27.28
C ALA A 183 -5.83 -5.73 27.33
N PRO A 184 -4.67 -6.03 26.72
CA PRO A 184 -3.96 -7.27 26.95
C PRO A 184 -3.45 -7.34 28.39
N THR A 185 -3.39 -8.53 28.97
CA THR A 185 -2.61 -8.78 30.18
C THR A 185 -1.11 -8.66 29.89
N ALA A 186 -0.27 -8.55 30.92
CA ALA A 186 1.19 -8.49 30.73
C ALA A 186 1.74 -9.72 29.99
N ALA A 187 1.19 -10.91 30.26
CA ALA A 187 1.58 -12.14 29.56
C ALA A 187 1.13 -12.15 28.09
N GLU A 188 -0.07 -11.64 27.79
CA GLU A 188 -0.56 -11.49 26.42
C GLU A 188 0.30 -10.47 25.64
N LEU A 189 0.61 -9.32 26.24
CA LEU A 189 1.46 -8.31 25.60
C LEU A 189 2.86 -8.85 25.31
N ALA A 190 3.45 -9.64 26.22
CA ALA A 190 4.71 -10.32 26.00
C ALA A 190 4.65 -11.32 24.83
N ARG A 191 3.54 -12.07 24.69
CA ARG A 191 3.32 -12.94 23.54
C ARG A 191 3.16 -12.16 22.23
N MET A 192 2.41 -11.05 22.25
CA MET A 192 2.24 -10.18 21.09
C MET A 192 3.59 -9.62 20.61
N THR A 193 4.43 -9.13 21.51
CA THR A 193 5.78 -8.63 21.17
C THR A 193 6.67 -9.73 20.61
N ALA A 194 6.62 -10.96 21.16
CA ALA A 194 7.38 -12.09 20.64
C ALA A 194 6.93 -12.52 19.23
N LEU A 195 5.63 -12.43 18.91
CA LEU A 195 5.13 -12.67 17.56
C LEU A 195 5.66 -11.62 16.58
N VAL A 196 5.67 -10.33 16.97
CA VAL A 196 6.26 -9.27 16.12
C VAL A 196 7.74 -9.55 15.89
N ASP A 197 8.54 -9.87 16.91
CA ASP A 197 9.97 -10.23 16.76
C ASP A 197 10.16 -11.38 15.77
N THR A 198 9.37 -12.45 15.90
CA THR A 198 9.46 -13.63 15.02
C THR A 198 9.17 -13.25 13.56
N LEU A 199 8.10 -12.48 13.31
CA LEU A 199 7.73 -12.10 11.94
C LEU A 199 8.71 -11.09 11.34
N MET A 200 9.33 -10.22 12.15
CA MET A 200 10.41 -9.36 11.72
C MET A 200 11.66 -10.16 11.34
N GLU A 201 12.05 -11.19 12.10
CA GLU A 201 13.12 -12.12 11.74
C GLU A 201 12.78 -12.91 10.45
N GLN A 202 11.51 -13.10 10.15
CA GLN A 202 11.04 -13.70 8.89
C GLN A 202 10.96 -12.68 7.75
N GLY A 203 11.30 -11.43 7.99
CA GLY A 203 11.47 -10.38 6.98
C GLY A 203 10.26 -9.51 6.74
N ALA A 204 9.41 -9.30 7.75
CA ALA A 204 8.43 -8.22 7.70
C ALA A 204 9.11 -6.84 7.66
N LEU A 205 8.42 -5.84 7.08
CA LEU A 205 8.95 -4.48 6.92
C LEU A 205 8.87 -3.63 8.18
N GLY A 206 8.01 -4.01 9.11
CA GLY A 206 7.71 -3.24 10.30
C GLY A 206 6.36 -3.64 10.90
N LEU A 207 5.76 -2.74 11.68
CA LEU A 207 4.45 -2.89 12.30
C LEU A 207 3.45 -1.93 11.63
N TRP A 208 2.26 -2.41 11.24
CA TRP A 208 1.20 -1.58 10.67
C TRP A 208 -0.09 -1.71 11.48
N SER A 209 -0.69 -0.60 11.90
CA SER A 209 -1.95 -0.56 12.61
C SER A 209 -3.06 0.09 11.77
N ALA A 210 -4.31 -0.33 12.00
CA ALA A 210 -5.51 0.27 11.41
C ALA A 210 -6.50 0.61 12.53
N LEU A 211 -6.30 1.76 13.19
CA LEU A 211 -6.83 2.08 14.51
C LEU A 211 -8.31 2.54 14.51
N GLU A 212 -8.89 2.74 13.35
CA GLU A 212 -10.30 3.08 13.20
C GLU A 212 -11.20 1.84 13.34
N TYR A 213 -10.69 0.67 12.95
CA TYR A 213 -11.46 -0.56 12.89
C TYR A 213 -11.32 -1.44 14.14
N ALA A 214 -12.40 -2.13 14.53
CA ALA A 214 -12.34 -3.16 15.57
C ALA A 214 -11.59 -4.42 15.05
N PRO A 215 -10.79 -5.11 15.90
CA PRO A 215 -10.51 -4.81 17.30
C PRO A 215 -9.29 -3.89 17.51
N ALA A 216 -8.65 -3.36 16.47
CA ALA A 216 -7.49 -2.46 16.61
C ALA A 216 -7.85 -1.16 17.33
N SER A 217 -9.07 -0.65 17.15
CA SER A 217 -9.58 0.55 17.84
C SER A 217 -9.58 0.41 19.38
N TYR A 218 -9.53 -0.82 19.90
CA TYR A 218 -9.45 -1.11 21.34
C TYR A 218 -8.01 -1.04 21.88
N SER A 219 -7.00 -1.06 21.02
CA SER A 219 -5.59 -0.93 21.41
C SER A 219 -5.30 0.46 21.97
N LYS A 220 -4.58 0.49 23.08
CA LYS A 220 -4.10 1.74 23.68
C LYS A 220 -2.70 2.08 23.11
N THR A 221 -2.32 3.34 23.24
CA THR A 221 -1.04 3.84 22.73
C THR A 221 0.17 3.11 23.31
N ASP A 222 0.11 2.71 24.59
CA ASP A 222 1.17 1.95 25.28
C ASP A 222 1.33 0.52 24.70
N GLU A 223 0.23 -0.14 24.34
CA GLU A 223 0.25 -1.43 23.61
C GLU A 223 0.99 -1.26 22.27
N LEU A 224 0.62 -0.24 21.49
CA LEU A 224 1.23 0.04 20.19
C LEU A 224 2.72 0.39 20.31
N ILE A 225 3.12 1.18 21.32
CA ILE A 225 4.53 1.48 21.61
C ILE A 225 5.32 0.21 21.92
N ALA A 226 4.76 -0.73 22.68
CA ALA A 226 5.44 -1.98 23.00
C ALA A 226 5.69 -2.83 21.74
N LEU A 227 4.69 -2.95 20.85
CA LEU A 227 4.81 -3.65 19.58
C LEU A 227 5.76 -2.94 18.61
N ALA A 228 5.69 -1.61 18.52
CA ALA A 228 6.57 -0.79 17.68
C ALA A 228 8.05 -0.92 18.13
N LYS A 229 8.32 -1.00 19.43
CA LYS A 229 9.67 -1.28 19.96
C LYS A 229 10.20 -2.65 19.51
N ALA A 230 9.32 -3.65 19.41
CA ALA A 230 9.70 -4.95 18.86
C ALA A 230 10.11 -4.82 17.38
N ALA A 231 9.28 -4.17 16.54
CA ALA A 231 9.63 -3.95 15.14
C ALA A 231 10.93 -3.11 14.98
N ARG A 232 11.12 -2.10 15.82
CA ARG A 232 12.32 -1.22 15.79
C ARG A 232 13.62 -1.98 16.01
N ARG A 233 13.64 -3.00 16.88
CA ARG A 233 14.84 -3.84 17.13
C ARG A 233 15.38 -4.49 15.87
N HIS A 234 14.53 -4.71 14.88
CA HIS A 234 14.86 -5.35 13.59
C HIS A 234 15.00 -4.34 12.44
N GLY A 235 15.06 -3.03 12.74
CA GLY A 235 15.16 -1.99 11.71
C GLY A 235 13.87 -1.69 10.97
N GLY A 236 12.71 -2.16 11.47
CA GLY A 236 11.41 -1.90 10.87
C GLY A 236 10.91 -0.47 11.12
N ILE A 237 9.81 -0.11 10.43
CA ILE A 237 9.08 1.14 10.61
C ILE A 237 7.69 0.88 11.20
N TYR A 238 7.02 1.93 11.70
CA TYR A 238 5.64 1.91 12.12
C TYR A 238 4.76 2.61 11.08
N ALA A 239 3.74 1.95 10.55
CA ALA A 239 2.75 2.56 9.67
C ALA A 239 1.37 2.56 10.36
N SER A 240 0.53 3.53 10.06
CA SER A 240 -0.79 3.63 10.67
C SER A 240 -1.84 4.21 9.74
N HIS A 241 -2.91 3.44 9.51
CA HIS A 241 -4.24 4.00 9.35
C HIS A 241 -4.61 4.58 10.72
N MET A 242 -4.64 5.89 10.81
CA MET A 242 -4.76 6.58 12.09
C MET A 242 -6.12 6.32 12.74
N ARG A 243 -6.23 6.61 14.03
CA ARG A 243 -7.45 6.40 14.81
C ARG A 243 -8.60 7.32 14.41
N ASN A 244 -8.28 8.44 13.78
CA ASN A 244 -9.25 9.40 13.25
C ASN A 244 -8.59 10.21 12.13
N GLU A 245 -9.30 10.37 11.03
CA GLU A 245 -8.83 11.12 9.86
C GLU A 245 -9.70 12.37 9.59
N GLY A 246 -10.74 12.56 10.39
CA GLY A 246 -11.69 13.67 10.32
C GLY A 246 -11.43 14.75 11.36
N VAL A 247 -12.46 15.06 12.16
CA VAL A 247 -12.44 16.18 13.10
C VAL A 247 -11.43 16.07 14.24
N ARG A 248 -10.95 14.84 14.53
CA ARG A 248 -9.94 14.55 15.56
C ARG A 248 -8.58 14.12 14.98
N ILE A 249 -8.29 14.47 13.75
CA ILE A 249 -7.01 14.12 13.09
C ILE A 249 -5.79 14.63 13.86
N ASP A 250 -5.92 15.73 14.61
CA ASP A 250 -4.83 16.25 15.44
C ASP A 250 -4.48 15.31 16.61
N ASP A 251 -5.48 14.71 17.24
CA ASP A 251 -5.28 13.73 18.30
C ASP A 251 -4.61 12.46 17.75
N ALA A 252 -5.04 12.01 16.57
CA ALA A 252 -4.49 10.85 15.89
C ALA A 252 -3.03 11.07 15.45
N LEU A 253 -2.70 12.26 14.94
CA LEU A 253 -1.30 12.63 14.67
C LEU A 253 -0.44 12.70 15.93
N ASN A 254 -0.99 13.21 17.05
CA ASN A 254 -0.29 13.22 18.34
C ASN A 254 0.03 11.78 18.80
N GLU A 255 -0.91 10.86 18.66
CA GLU A 255 -0.70 9.44 18.99
C GLU A 255 0.42 8.84 18.12
N LEU A 256 0.38 9.06 16.80
CA LEU A 256 1.42 8.59 15.88
C LEU A 256 2.80 9.18 16.23
N PHE A 257 2.88 10.49 16.50
CA PHE A 257 4.13 11.15 16.90
C PHE A 257 4.64 10.66 18.27
N GLN A 258 3.74 10.34 19.20
CA GLN A 258 4.10 9.73 20.47
C GLN A 258 4.69 8.34 20.25
N ILE A 259 4.05 7.48 19.44
CA ILE A 259 4.56 6.14 19.13
C ILE A 259 5.93 6.24 18.46
N ALA A 260 6.08 7.12 17.46
CA ALA A 260 7.34 7.34 16.76
C ALA A 260 8.48 7.74 17.72
N ARG A 261 8.20 8.65 18.65
CA ARG A 261 9.17 9.14 19.65
C ARG A 261 9.51 8.09 20.70
N ASP A 262 8.48 7.50 21.33
CA ASP A 262 8.65 6.62 22.50
C ASP A 262 9.18 5.23 22.12
N ALA A 263 8.97 4.81 20.86
CA ALA A 263 9.55 3.60 20.30
C ALA A 263 10.82 3.87 19.47
N GLU A 264 11.24 5.14 19.30
CA GLU A 264 12.38 5.56 18.48
C GLU A 264 12.33 4.98 17.05
N ILE A 265 11.12 4.92 16.47
CA ILE A 265 10.85 4.24 15.21
C ILE A 265 10.42 5.24 14.13
N PRO A 266 10.91 5.12 12.86
CA PRO A 266 10.35 5.86 11.76
C PRO A 266 8.86 5.56 11.57
N ALA A 267 8.03 6.58 11.29
CA ALA A 267 6.58 6.41 11.16
C ALA A 267 6.04 6.84 9.80
N GLU A 268 5.01 6.15 9.33
CA GLU A 268 4.28 6.40 8.08
C GLU A 268 2.80 6.66 8.38
N VAL A 269 2.25 7.77 7.87
CA VAL A 269 0.81 7.99 7.85
C VAL A 269 0.26 7.35 6.59
N SER A 270 -0.54 6.31 6.74
CA SER A 270 -1.17 5.62 5.61
C SER A 270 -2.22 6.50 4.95
N HIS A 271 -2.33 6.45 3.60
CA HIS A 271 -3.35 7.11 2.77
C HIS A 271 -3.79 8.49 3.31
N LEU A 272 -2.83 9.36 3.62
CA LEU A 272 -3.05 10.66 4.26
C LEU A 272 -4.23 11.42 3.66
N LYS A 273 -5.27 11.61 4.44
CA LYS A 273 -6.48 12.35 4.06
C LYS A 273 -6.98 13.23 5.19
N VAL A 274 -7.83 14.17 4.85
CA VAL A 274 -8.67 14.92 5.78
C VAL A 274 -10.10 14.56 5.45
N SER A 275 -10.71 13.73 6.29
CA SER A 275 -12.01 13.14 6.07
C SER A 275 -13.16 14.05 6.50
N GLY A 276 -14.24 14.03 5.70
CA GLY A 276 -15.49 14.72 5.99
C GLY A 276 -15.51 16.19 5.60
N ARG A 277 -16.67 16.64 5.08
CA ARG A 277 -16.86 18.00 4.51
C ARG A 277 -16.51 19.13 5.47
N LYS A 278 -16.69 18.93 6.79
CA LYS A 278 -16.36 19.94 7.80
C LYS A 278 -14.85 20.15 7.97
N SER A 279 -14.06 19.17 7.56
CA SER A 279 -12.59 19.18 7.66
C SER A 279 -11.90 19.57 6.35
N TRP A 280 -12.63 19.67 5.24
CA TRP A 280 -12.03 20.00 3.95
C TRP A 280 -11.29 21.34 3.97
N GLY A 281 -10.18 21.41 3.23
CA GLY A 281 -9.29 22.57 3.16
C GLY A 281 -8.25 22.61 4.29
N GLN A 282 -8.19 21.62 5.17
CA GLN A 282 -7.21 21.60 6.27
C GLN A 282 -5.89 20.90 5.92
N MET A 283 -5.77 20.26 4.77
CA MET A 283 -4.55 19.54 4.39
C MET A 283 -3.28 20.40 4.46
N PRO A 284 -3.26 21.70 4.07
CA PRO A 284 -2.08 22.56 4.25
C PRO A 284 -1.62 22.64 5.72
N ARG A 285 -2.57 22.70 6.67
CA ARG A 285 -2.29 22.72 8.11
C ARG A 285 -1.74 21.39 8.59
N ILE A 286 -2.30 20.27 8.10
CA ILE A 286 -1.85 18.92 8.45
C ILE A 286 -0.43 18.67 7.93
N VAL A 287 -0.13 19.04 6.68
CA VAL A 287 1.22 18.98 6.11
C VAL A 287 2.20 19.79 6.95
N ALA A 288 1.86 21.06 7.27
CA ALA A 288 2.72 21.91 8.10
C ALA A 288 2.98 21.32 9.49
N ARG A 289 1.99 20.63 10.07
CA ARG A 289 2.14 19.93 11.35
C ARG A 289 3.09 18.76 11.29
N ILE A 290 3.00 17.93 10.23
CA ILE A 290 3.94 16.83 10.00
C ILE A 290 5.35 17.38 9.72
N ASP A 291 5.47 18.45 8.91
CA ASP A 291 6.76 19.13 8.67
C ASP A 291 7.39 19.67 9.97
N SER A 292 6.58 20.19 10.88
CA SER A 292 7.06 20.62 12.22
C SER A 292 7.59 19.45 13.05
N ALA A 293 6.91 18.30 13.03
CA ALA A 293 7.39 17.09 13.70
C ALA A 293 8.70 16.58 13.08
N ARG A 294 8.82 16.62 11.75
CA ARG A 294 10.05 16.28 11.01
C ARG A 294 11.19 17.24 11.34
N ALA A 295 10.93 18.54 11.39
CA ALA A 295 11.91 19.54 11.80
C ALA A 295 12.39 19.36 13.26
N ALA A 296 11.54 18.80 14.12
CA ALA A 296 11.86 18.41 15.49
C ALA A 296 12.61 17.07 15.60
N GLY A 297 12.94 16.42 14.47
CA GLY A 297 13.77 15.21 14.41
C GLY A 297 12.99 13.90 14.32
N LEU A 298 11.67 13.91 14.23
CA LEU A 298 10.90 12.69 13.96
C LEU A 298 10.98 12.32 12.48
N ASP A 299 11.28 11.07 12.16
CA ASP A 299 11.23 10.54 10.81
C ASP A 299 9.79 10.10 10.48
N VAL A 300 8.99 11.03 9.97
CA VAL A 300 7.58 10.79 9.59
C VAL A 300 7.39 11.08 8.13
N THR A 301 6.74 10.16 7.39
CA THR A 301 6.30 10.32 6.00
C THR A 301 4.84 9.90 5.86
N ALA A 302 4.31 9.94 4.64
CA ALA A 302 2.98 9.47 4.34
C ALA A 302 2.90 8.92 2.91
N ASP A 303 1.81 8.24 2.63
CA ASP A 303 1.40 7.89 1.27
C ASP A 303 -0.04 8.37 0.99
N GLN A 304 -0.46 8.38 -0.27
CA GLN A 304 -1.80 8.80 -0.67
C GLN A 304 -2.20 8.23 -2.03
N TYR A 305 -3.50 7.96 -2.19
CA TYR A 305 -4.14 7.69 -3.50
C TYR A 305 -4.80 8.96 -4.07
N PRO A 306 -4.84 9.13 -5.41
CA PRO A 306 -5.26 10.38 -6.07
C PRO A 306 -6.77 10.42 -6.37
N TYR A 307 -7.63 10.20 -5.37
CA TYR A 307 -9.09 10.21 -5.52
C TYR A 307 -9.76 10.91 -4.33
N THR A 308 -10.98 11.41 -4.53
CA THR A 308 -11.74 12.16 -3.53
C THR A 308 -12.72 11.32 -2.71
N ARG A 309 -12.74 10.00 -2.95
CA ARG A 309 -13.55 9.06 -2.18
C ARG A 309 -12.64 8.03 -1.53
N ALA A 310 -13.00 7.60 -0.32
CA ALA A 310 -12.41 6.45 0.35
C ALA A 310 -13.20 5.18 0.04
N ALA A 311 -12.61 4.00 0.26
CA ALA A 311 -13.31 2.73 0.19
C ALA A 311 -12.93 1.89 1.41
N THR A 312 -13.94 1.37 2.08
CA THR A 312 -13.82 0.41 3.19
C THR A 312 -15.13 -0.38 3.31
N ALA A 313 -15.25 -1.22 4.34
CA ALA A 313 -16.47 -1.98 4.56
C ALA A 313 -17.62 -1.09 5.08
N LEU A 314 -18.87 -1.49 4.78
CA LEU A 314 -20.07 -0.76 5.19
C LEU A 314 -20.27 -0.73 6.70
N ASP A 315 -19.88 -1.81 7.39
CA ASP A 315 -19.91 -1.94 8.85
C ASP A 315 -18.97 -0.93 9.54
N ALA A 316 -17.93 -0.42 8.87
CA ALA A 316 -17.09 0.66 9.40
C ALA A 316 -17.84 1.98 9.65
N SER A 317 -19.04 2.14 9.08
CA SER A 317 -19.96 3.23 9.43
C SER A 317 -20.56 3.10 10.83
N ILE A 318 -20.52 1.90 11.43
CA ILE A 318 -21.11 1.59 12.73
C ILE A 318 -20.06 1.83 13.82
N PRO A 319 -20.40 2.50 14.93
CA PRO A 319 -19.45 2.69 16.04
C PRO A 319 -18.77 1.41 16.48
N SER A 320 -17.44 1.37 16.53
CA SER A 320 -16.63 0.16 16.71
C SER A 320 -16.92 -0.60 18.01
N TRP A 321 -17.45 0.07 19.05
CA TRP A 321 -17.88 -0.62 20.27
C TRP A 321 -18.95 -1.70 20.02
N ALA A 322 -19.76 -1.51 18.97
CA ALA A 322 -20.81 -2.46 18.60
C ALA A 322 -20.25 -3.78 18.05
N GLU A 323 -19.02 -3.79 17.59
CA GLU A 323 -18.32 -4.98 17.08
C GLU A 323 -17.59 -5.78 18.18
N SER A 324 -17.56 -5.28 19.42
CA SER A 324 -16.92 -6.00 20.54
C SER A 324 -17.54 -7.39 20.72
N GLY A 325 -16.70 -8.43 20.64
CA GLY A 325 -17.12 -9.83 20.63
C GLY A 325 -17.32 -10.43 19.22
N GLY A 326 -17.10 -9.63 18.15
CA GLY A 326 -17.18 -10.07 16.75
C GLY A 326 -18.59 -10.04 16.15
N TRP A 327 -18.74 -10.67 15.00
CA TRP A 327 -19.93 -10.60 14.15
C TRP A 327 -21.24 -10.99 14.87
N ASP A 328 -21.25 -12.11 15.60
CA ASP A 328 -22.48 -12.55 16.30
C ASP A 328 -22.97 -11.49 17.28
N SER A 329 -22.04 -10.82 17.96
CA SER A 329 -22.34 -9.74 18.89
C SER A 329 -22.87 -8.50 18.16
N LEU A 330 -22.26 -8.12 17.03
CA LEU A 330 -22.75 -7.01 16.20
C LEU A 330 -24.16 -7.30 15.69
N LEU A 331 -24.39 -8.46 15.09
CA LEU A 331 -25.69 -8.83 14.55
C LEU A 331 -26.77 -8.90 15.64
N ALA A 332 -26.44 -9.36 16.86
CA ALA A 332 -27.35 -9.35 18.00
C ALA A 332 -27.72 -7.90 18.41
N ARG A 333 -26.72 -6.98 18.46
CA ARG A 333 -26.94 -5.57 18.77
C ARG A 333 -27.78 -4.85 17.73
N LEU A 334 -27.58 -5.17 16.44
CA LEU A 334 -28.39 -4.61 15.35
C LEU A 334 -29.84 -5.13 15.34
N ARG A 335 -30.14 -6.24 16.01
CA ARG A 335 -31.52 -6.76 16.20
C ARG A 335 -32.20 -6.21 17.46
N ASP A 336 -31.43 -5.70 18.44
CA ASP A 336 -31.98 -5.10 19.65
C ASP A 336 -32.45 -3.67 19.38
N PRO A 337 -33.75 -3.35 19.52
CA PRO A 337 -34.29 -2.04 19.14
C PRO A 337 -33.68 -0.86 19.92
N ALA A 338 -33.33 -1.04 21.19
CA ALA A 338 -32.76 0.04 22.01
C ALA A 338 -31.33 0.34 21.58
N THR A 339 -30.52 -0.69 21.37
CA THR A 339 -29.15 -0.55 20.89
C THR A 339 -29.12 0.02 19.46
N ARG A 340 -30.01 -0.45 18.58
CA ARG A 340 -30.15 0.04 17.20
C ARG A 340 -30.49 1.54 17.16
N ALA A 341 -31.40 2.01 17.98
CA ALA A 341 -31.74 3.44 18.10
C ALA A 341 -30.53 4.27 18.58
N ARG A 342 -29.76 3.76 19.54
CA ARG A 342 -28.53 4.40 20.00
C ARG A 342 -27.49 4.49 18.91
N LEU A 343 -27.25 3.40 18.17
CA LEU A 343 -26.30 3.38 17.05
C LEU A 343 -26.71 4.36 15.95
N HIS A 344 -28.00 4.43 15.64
CA HIS A 344 -28.55 5.41 14.70
C HIS A 344 -28.20 6.84 15.12
N ASP A 345 -28.47 7.22 16.36
CA ASP A 345 -28.15 8.58 16.86
C ASP A 345 -26.65 8.87 16.82
N GLU A 346 -25.79 7.92 17.25
CA GLU A 346 -24.34 8.08 17.20
C GLU A 346 -23.80 8.23 15.75
N MET A 347 -24.41 7.58 14.75
CA MET A 347 -24.01 7.67 13.35
C MET A 347 -24.40 9.00 12.69
N VAL A 348 -25.57 9.55 13.03
CA VAL A 348 -26.03 10.82 12.44
C VAL A 348 -25.56 12.05 13.21
N ASN A 349 -25.19 11.89 14.50
CA ASN A 349 -24.73 12.94 15.39
C ASN A 349 -23.46 12.55 16.13
N PRO A 350 -22.33 12.25 15.43
CA PRO A 350 -21.12 11.78 16.09
C PRO A 350 -20.52 12.88 16.98
N LYS A 351 -20.36 12.59 18.29
CA LYS A 351 -19.81 13.52 19.28
C LYS A 351 -18.33 13.24 19.59
N ALA A 352 -17.95 11.98 19.62
CA ALA A 352 -16.64 11.53 20.07
C ALA A 352 -15.99 10.47 19.16
N THR A 353 -16.76 9.87 18.26
CA THR A 353 -16.31 8.81 17.35
C THR A 353 -16.36 9.31 15.92
N GLU A 354 -15.54 8.76 15.05
CA GLU A 354 -15.66 8.94 13.62
C GLU A 354 -16.90 8.24 13.12
N SER A 355 -17.52 8.78 12.08
CA SER A 355 -18.64 8.15 11.40
C SER A 355 -18.51 8.40 9.91
N PHE A 356 -18.06 7.42 9.17
CA PHE A 356 -17.98 7.47 7.71
C PHE A 356 -19.31 7.84 7.06
N TYR A 357 -20.41 7.37 7.63
CA TYR A 357 -21.75 7.76 7.19
C TYR A 357 -21.98 9.28 7.28
N TYR A 358 -21.66 9.88 8.45
CA TYR A 358 -21.81 11.32 8.65
C TYR A 358 -20.84 12.13 7.80
N GLU A 359 -19.59 11.71 7.71
CA GLU A 359 -18.53 12.38 6.96
C GLU A 359 -18.77 12.36 5.46
N ALA A 360 -19.36 11.29 4.94
CA ALA A 360 -19.81 11.19 3.56
C ALA A 360 -21.01 12.11 3.24
N GLY A 361 -21.66 12.67 4.26
CA GLY A 361 -22.87 13.50 4.10
C GLY A 361 -24.16 12.70 4.08
N GLY A 362 -24.17 11.54 4.75
CA GLY A 362 -25.33 10.64 4.84
C GLY A 362 -25.37 9.59 3.74
N GLY A 363 -26.51 8.93 3.58
CA GLY A 363 -26.68 7.79 2.69
C GLY A 363 -26.35 8.03 1.23
N ASP A 364 -26.51 9.25 0.72
CA ASP A 364 -26.19 9.59 -0.68
C ASP A 364 -24.67 9.62 -0.95
N GLY A 365 -23.86 9.80 0.09
CA GLY A 365 -22.40 9.77 -0.01
C GLY A 365 -21.80 8.37 0.15
N VAL A 366 -22.61 7.34 0.43
CA VAL A 366 -22.18 5.95 0.66
C VAL A 366 -22.65 5.06 -0.50
N LEU A 367 -21.72 4.62 -1.34
CA LEU A 367 -21.98 3.81 -2.53
C LEU A 367 -21.58 2.35 -2.27
N ILE A 368 -22.49 1.39 -2.47
CA ILE A 368 -22.20 -0.05 -2.35
C ILE A 368 -21.42 -0.52 -3.58
N THR A 369 -20.29 -1.19 -3.36
CA THR A 369 -19.42 -1.69 -4.44
C THR A 369 -19.22 -3.21 -4.45
N GLY A 370 -19.32 -3.87 -3.29
CA GLY A 370 -19.18 -5.32 -3.21
C GLY A 370 -20.13 -5.92 -2.19
N THR A 371 -20.58 -7.15 -2.44
CA THR A 371 -21.41 -7.92 -1.51
C THR A 371 -20.88 -9.34 -1.42
N PHE A 372 -20.87 -9.91 -0.23
CA PHE A 372 -20.49 -11.30 -0.08
C PHE A 372 -21.63 -12.22 -0.54
N GLN A 373 -22.88 -11.88 -0.17
CA GLN A 373 -24.04 -12.65 -0.57
C GLN A 373 -24.45 -12.31 -2.01
N ASP A 374 -24.52 -13.32 -2.88
CA ASP A 374 -24.92 -13.14 -4.29
C ASP A 374 -26.32 -12.56 -4.44
N SER A 375 -27.22 -12.86 -3.49
CA SER A 375 -28.59 -12.31 -3.44
C SER A 375 -28.64 -10.80 -3.25
N LEU A 376 -27.54 -10.18 -2.80
CA LEU A 376 -27.44 -8.73 -2.57
C LEU A 376 -26.75 -7.98 -3.72
N ARG A 377 -26.28 -8.66 -4.76
CA ARG A 377 -25.57 -8.02 -5.89
C ARG A 377 -26.35 -6.89 -6.57
N TYR A 378 -27.67 -6.92 -6.53
CA TYR A 378 -28.52 -5.84 -7.08
C TYR A 378 -28.35 -4.49 -6.37
N LEU A 379 -27.69 -4.45 -5.21
CA LEU A 379 -27.37 -3.24 -4.46
C LEU A 379 -26.12 -2.54 -5.00
N GLN A 380 -25.23 -3.26 -5.68
CA GLN A 380 -23.98 -2.70 -6.18
C GLN A 380 -24.23 -1.59 -7.20
N GLY A 381 -23.43 -0.52 -7.12
CA GLY A 381 -23.58 0.68 -7.95
C GLY A 381 -24.68 1.62 -7.49
N LYS A 382 -25.35 1.35 -6.34
CA LYS A 382 -26.34 2.24 -5.73
C LYS A 382 -25.84 2.82 -4.43
N THR A 383 -26.24 4.04 -4.14
CA THR A 383 -26.01 4.62 -2.81
C THR A 383 -26.99 4.05 -1.79
N VAL A 384 -26.58 4.09 -0.50
CA VAL A 384 -27.48 3.71 0.60
C VAL A 384 -28.74 4.61 0.59
N GLY A 385 -28.61 5.89 0.21
CA GLY A 385 -29.74 6.81 0.06
C GLY A 385 -30.74 6.36 -1.01
N GLU A 386 -30.24 5.97 -2.22
CA GLU A 386 -31.09 5.45 -3.30
C GLU A 386 -31.81 4.16 -2.88
N ILE A 387 -31.11 3.25 -2.18
CA ILE A 387 -31.67 2.00 -1.69
C ILE A 387 -32.76 2.29 -0.64
N ALA A 388 -32.52 3.22 0.27
CA ALA A 388 -33.43 3.66 1.32
C ALA A 388 -34.71 4.27 0.70
N ALA A 389 -34.56 5.15 -0.29
CA ALA A 389 -35.69 5.73 -1.01
C ALA A 389 -36.54 4.68 -1.73
N GLN A 390 -35.92 3.68 -2.40
CA GLN A 390 -36.62 2.57 -3.04
C GLN A 390 -37.38 1.69 -2.03
N ARG A 391 -36.87 1.57 -0.79
CA ARG A 391 -37.48 0.79 0.29
C ARG A 391 -38.45 1.61 1.15
N HIS A 392 -38.59 2.92 0.92
CA HIS A 392 -39.34 3.86 1.76
C HIS A 392 -38.92 3.76 3.24
N ARG A 393 -37.59 3.73 3.50
CA ARG A 393 -37.01 3.50 4.80
C ARG A 393 -35.92 4.53 5.10
N ASP A 394 -35.62 4.75 6.39
CA ASP A 394 -34.50 5.56 6.81
C ASP A 394 -33.15 5.01 6.29
N PRO A 395 -32.21 5.84 5.84
CA PRO A 395 -30.94 5.39 5.28
C PRO A 395 -30.04 4.64 6.27
N VAL A 396 -29.97 5.03 7.55
CA VAL A 396 -29.19 4.30 8.57
C VAL A 396 -29.83 2.94 8.87
N GLU A 397 -31.15 2.90 8.97
CA GLU A 397 -31.90 1.66 9.12
C GLU A 397 -31.69 0.73 7.93
N THR A 398 -31.62 1.29 6.71
CA THR A 398 -31.32 0.53 5.49
C THR A 398 -29.90 -0.04 5.51
N LEU A 399 -28.91 0.73 6.00
CA LEU A 399 -27.53 0.27 6.18
C LEU A 399 -27.48 -0.91 7.15
N PHE A 400 -28.13 -0.82 8.30
CA PHE A 400 -28.20 -1.92 9.26
C PHE A 400 -28.83 -3.18 8.67
N ASP A 401 -29.89 -3.03 7.87
CA ASP A 401 -30.53 -4.16 7.20
C ASP A 401 -29.63 -4.83 6.17
N ILE A 402 -28.79 -4.06 5.47
CA ILE A 402 -27.79 -4.62 4.54
C ILE A 402 -26.74 -5.41 5.30
N VAL A 403 -26.19 -4.86 6.41
CA VAL A 403 -25.21 -5.56 7.26
C VAL A 403 -25.81 -6.85 7.85
N LEU A 404 -27.06 -6.82 8.30
CA LEU A 404 -27.77 -8.02 8.79
C LEU A 404 -27.95 -9.08 7.69
N ALA A 405 -28.20 -8.67 6.44
CA ALA A 405 -28.44 -9.57 5.31
C ALA A 405 -27.17 -10.24 4.79
N GLU A 406 -25.99 -9.73 5.13
CA GLU A 406 -24.68 -10.34 4.80
C GLU A 406 -24.31 -11.51 5.73
N HIS A 407 -25.07 -11.75 6.79
CA HIS A 407 -24.91 -12.89 7.69
C HIS A 407 -23.51 -13.06 8.29
N GLY A 408 -22.85 -11.96 8.68
CA GLY A 408 -21.52 -11.98 9.29
C GLY A 408 -20.37 -11.78 8.31
N HIS A 409 -20.66 -11.41 7.07
CA HIS A 409 -19.68 -11.01 6.06
C HIS A 409 -19.74 -9.51 5.79
N ARG A 410 -18.71 -8.98 5.12
CA ARG A 410 -18.61 -7.56 4.81
C ARG A 410 -19.23 -7.21 3.46
N THR A 411 -19.85 -6.04 3.43
CA THR A 411 -20.25 -5.31 2.22
C THR A 411 -19.19 -4.25 1.96
N ASP A 412 -18.65 -4.17 0.74
CA ASP A 412 -17.71 -3.12 0.36
C ASP A 412 -18.47 -1.84 0.01
N ALA A 413 -17.96 -0.70 0.48
CA ALA A 413 -18.55 0.61 0.23
C ALA A 413 -17.51 1.67 -0.09
N VAL A 414 -17.96 2.71 -0.80
CA VAL A 414 -17.17 3.90 -1.16
C VAL A 414 -17.83 5.13 -0.55
N TYR A 415 -17.02 6.00 0.07
CA TYR A 415 -17.44 7.14 0.86
C TYR A 415 -16.93 8.45 0.27
N ALA A 416 -17.79 9.44 0.07
CA ALA A 416 -17.47 10.76 -0.50
C ALA A 416 -16.89 11.70 0.58
N VAL A 417 -15.67 11.43 1.06
CA VAL A 417 -15.12 12.08 2.27
C VAL A 417 -13.97 13.04 2.03
N MET A 418 -13.39 13.13 0.83
CA MET A 418 -12.21 13.94 0.54
C MET A 418 -12.50 15.07 -0.44
N SER A 419 -11.66 16.11 -0.43
CA SER A 419 -11.70 17.21 -1.40
C SER A 419 -10.50 17.18 -2.35
N GLU A 420 -10.71 17.55 -3.62
CA GLU A 420 -9.65 17.60 -4.62
C GLU A 420 -8.49 18.56 -4.25
N PRO A 421 -8.73 19.77 -3.69
CA PRO A 421 -7.65 20.65 -3.24
C PRO A 421 -6.78 20.03 -2.14
N ASP A 422 -7.36 19.24 -1.23
CA ASP A 422 -6.63 18.54 -0.18
C ASP A 422 -5.78 17.41 -0.76
N VAL A 423 -6.33 16.63 -1.69
CA VAL A 423 -5.60 15.60 -2.45
C VAL A 423 -4.39 16.21 -3.16
N GLN A 424 -4.59 17.32 -3.89
CA GLN A 424 -3.49 18.00 -4.59
C GLN A 424 -2.42 18.53 -3.64
N THR A 425 -2.81 19.04 -2.47
CA THR A 425 -1.87 19.55 -1.46
C THR A 425 -0.98 18.42 -0.94
N ALA A 426 -1.54 17.27 -0.57
CA ALA A 426 -0.75 16.14 -0.13
C ALA A 426 0.13 15.60 -1.26
N LEU A 427 -0.38 15.45 -2.48
CA LEU A 427 0.41 14.98 -3.63
C LEU A 427 1.58 15.90 -3.99
N LYS A 428 1.50 17.22 -3.78
CA LYS A 428 2.63 18.16 -3.96
C LYS A 428 3.74 17.96 -2.95
N THR A 429 3.43 17.41 -1.78
CA THR A 429 4.38 17.26 -0.67
C THR A 429 5.43 16.21 -1.00
N TRP A 430 6.71 16.56 -0.82
CA TRP A 430 7.84 15.78 -1.33
C TRP A 430 8.06 14.44 -0.62
N TRP A 431 7.60 14.32 0.62
CA TRP A 431 7.71 13.11 1.43
C TRP A 431 6.45 12.23 1.41
N VAL A 432 5.45 12.58 0.61
CA VAL A 432 4.25 11.74 0.40
C VAL A 432 4.47 10.82 -0.78
N ALA A 433 4.43 9.52 -0.57
CA ALA A 433 4.50 8.49 -1.61
C ALA A 433 3.12 8.23 -2.25
N VAL A 434 2.99 7.22 -3.10
CA VAL A 434 1.75 6.85 -3.79
C VAL A 434 1.35 5.43 -3.41
N ASN A 435 0.05 5.23 -3.16
CA ASN A 435 -0.55 3.94 -2.92
C ASN A 435 -1.83 3.75 -3.75
N THR A 436 -2.31 2.52 -3.88
CA THR A 436 -3.63 2.23 -4.45
C THR A 436 -4.69 2.04 -3.39
N ASP A 437 -4.31 1.64 -2.18
CA ASP A 437 -5.21 1.24 -1.09
C ASP A 437 -6.28 0.25 -1.59
N PHE A 438 -5.85 -0.71 -2.41
CA PHE A 438 -6.73 -1.71 -3.02
C PHE A 438 -5.96 -2.98 -3.43
N GLY A 439 -6.64 -4.13 -3.47
CA GLY A 439 -6.11 -5.39 -3.97
C GLY A 439 -6.04 -5.47 -5.50
N GLY A 440 -5.19 -6.37 -6.01
CA GLY A 440 -5.13 -6.69 -7.44
C GLY A 440 -6.39 -7.43 -7.90
N VAL A 441 -7.06 -6.93 -8.92
CA VAL A 441 -8.30 -7.48 -9.48
C VAL A 441 -8.24 -7.50 -11.01
N ALA A 442 -9.08 -8.33 -11.65
CA ALA A 442 -9.20 -8.42 -13.10
C ALA A 442 -10.66 -8.41 -13.52
N PRO A 443 -11.01 -7.76 -14.66
CA PRO A 443 -12.40 -7.71 -15.13
C PRO A 443 -12.98 -9.09 -15.46
N ASP A 444 -12.13 -9.99 -15.90
CA ASP A 444 -12.42 -11.38 -16.29
C ASP A 444 -12.04 -12.41 -15.21
N GLY A 445 -11.64 -11.94 -14.03
CA GLY A 445 -11.22 -12.77 -12.90
C GLY A 445 -12.33 -13.01 -11.88
N PRO A 446 -12.02 -13.73 -10.80
CA PRO A 446 -12.98 -14.04 -9.74
C PRO A 446 -13.68 -12.81 -9.14
N PHE A 447 -12.97 -11.68 -9.06
CA PHE A 447 -13.47 -10.41 -8.52
C PHE A 447 -14.22 -9.54 -9.54
N GLY A 448 -14.23 -9.93 -10.83
CA GLY A 448 -14.85 -9.14 -11.92
C GLY A 448 -16.36 -9.01 -11.83
N THR A 449 -17.01 -9.80 -11.00
CA THR A 449 -18.47 -9.75 -10.75
C THR A 449 -18.85 -8.72 -9.67
N GLN A 450 -17.89 -8.16 -8.97
CA GLN A 450 -18.09 -7.10 -7.99
C GLN A 450 -17.68 -5.76 -8.59
N SER A 451 -18.32 -4.67 -8.17
CA SER A 451 -17.82 -3.34 -8.50
C SER A 451 -16.53 -3.08 -7.71
N ALA A 452 -15.79 -2.05 -8.06
CA ALA A 452 -14.55 -1.69 -7.40
C ALA A 452 -14.43 -0.16 -7.29
N HIS A 453 -13.54 0.31 -6.43
CA HIS A 453 -13.10 1.70 -6.47
C HIS A 453 -12.17 1.91 -7.68
N PRO A 454 -12.30 3.01 -8.46
CA PRO A 454 -11.41 3.27 -9.62
C PRO A 454 -9.92 3.28 -9.27
N ARG A 455 -9.53 3.50 -8.00
CA ARG A 455 -8.14 3.45 -7.54
C ARG A 455 -7.46 2.10 -7.77
N ALA A 456 -8.25 1.01 -7.85
CA ALA A 456 -7.75 -0.33 -8.16
C ALA A 456 -7.04 -0.39 -9.51
N TYR A 457 -7.52 0.37 -10.50
CA TYR A 457 -7.06 0.32 -11.89
C TYR A 457 -6.30 1.56 -12.34
N GLY A 458 -6.49 2.72 -11.68
CA GLY A 458 -6.14 4.01 -12.26
C GLY A 458 -5.10 4.82 -11.49
N THR A 459 -4.77 4.50 -10.25
CA THR A 459 -3.98 5.35 -9.35
C THR A 459 -2.69 5.86 -9.99
N PHE A 460 -1.81 4.96 -10.43
CA PHE A 460 -0.48 5.32 -10.92
C PHE A 460 -0.55 6.01 -12.27
N ALA A 461 -1.46 5.58 -13.13
CA ALA A 461 -1.74 6.23 -14.40
C ALA A 461 -2.27 7.66 -14.21
N ARG A 462 -3.16 7.87 -13.22
CA ARG A 462 -3.72 9.17 -12.88
C ARG A 462 -2.65 10.14 -12.36
N ILE A 463 -1.69 9.66 -11.55
CA ILE A 463 -0.53 10.46 -11.12
C ILE A 463 0.27 10.94 -12.33
N LEU A 464 0.55 10.08 -13.30
CA LEU A 464 1.34 10.42 -14.48
C LEU A 464 0.56 11.29 -15.48
N GLY A 465 -0.66 10.86 -15.83
CA GLY A 465 -1.49 11.51 -16.84
C GLY A 465 -2.15 12.77 -16.32
N HIS A 466 -3.02 12.64 -15.35
CA HIS A 466 -3.84 13.75 -14.87
C HIS A 466 -3.02 14.79 -14.07
N TYR A 467 -2.29 14.36 -13.03
CA TYR A 467 -1.62 15.31 -12.14
C TYR A 467 -0.30 15.85 -12.70
N ALA A 468 0.57 15.00 -13.26
CA ALA A 468 1.86 15.47 -13.77
C ALA A 468 1.73 16.10 -15.16
N ARG A 469 1.07 15.43 -16.14
CA ARG A 469 0.98 15.92 -17.52
C ARG A 469 -0.07 17.02 -17.68
N ASP A 470 -1.33 16.76 -17.31
CA ASP A 470 -2.46 17.64 -17.64
C ASP A 470 -2.55 18.85 -16.70
N LEU A 471 -2.52 18.64 -15.38
CA LEU A 471 -2.54 19.70 -14.38
C LEU A 471 -1.16 20.33 -14.14
N LYS A 472 -0.06 19.69 -14.56
CA LYS A 472 1.30 20.15 -14.30
C LYS A 472 1.56 20.43 -12.83
N LEU A 473 0.95 19.63 -11.95
CA LEU A 473 1.02 19.78 -10.50
C LEU A 473 2.47 19.64 -9.99
N PHE A 474 3.25 18.80 -10.66
CA PHE A 474 4.67 18.54 -10.47
C PHE A 474 5.30 17.92 -11.73
N PRO A 475 6.65 17.97 -11.89
CA PRO A 475 7.34 17.31 -13.01
C PRO A 475 7.14 15.79 -13.03
N LEU A 476 7.23 15.19 -14.23
CA LEU A 476 7.14 13.75 -14.42
C LEU A 476 8.17 12.98 -13.59
N GLU A 477 9.40 13.49 -13.53
CA GLU A 477 10.50 12.91 -12.77
C GLU A 477 10.21 12.84 -11.28
N PHE A 478 9.52 13.84 -10.75
CA PHE A 478 9.07 13.86 -9.37
C PHE A 478 7.95 12.84 -9.12
N ALA A 479 6.99 12.73 -10.07
CA ALA A 479 5.95 11.70 -10.02
C ALA A 479 6.57 10.29 -9.95
N VAL A 480 7.51 9.99 -10.85
CA VAL A 480 8.21 8.69 -10.87
C VAL A 480 8.96 8.47 -9.55
N ARG A 481 9.69 9.47 -9.02
CA ARG A 481 10.39 9.35 -7.74
C ARG A 481 9.45 8.96 -6.59
N LYS A 482 8.24 9.57 -6.51
CA LYS A 482 7.23 9.26 -5.47
C LYS A 482 6.76 7.81 -5.53
N MET A 483 6.70 7.25 -6.74
CA MET A 483 6.23 5.89 -7.02
C MET A 483 7.34 4.84 -7.04
N THR A 484 8.61 5.23 -6.82
CA THR A 484 9.78 4.33 -6.95
C THR A 484 10.78 4.51 -5.81
N ALA A 485 11.79 5.38 -5.94
CA ALA A 485 12.86 5.51 -4.95
C ALA A 485 12.37 6.00 -3.58
N LEU A 486 11.40 6.90 -3.52
CA LEU A 486 10.85 7.37 -2.25
C LEU A 486 10.19 6.21 -1.48
N ALA A 487 9.37 5.43 -2.19
CA ALA A 487 8.71 4.23 -1.63
C ALA A 487 9.73 3.18 -1.18
N ALA A 488 10.69 2.82 -2.07
CA ALA A 488 11.73 1.83 -1.76
C ALA A 488 12.57 2.22 -0.54
N GLN A 489 13.00 3.49 -0.46
CA GLN A 489 13.78 4.02 0.66
C GLN A 489 12.99 3.94 1.97
N ARG A 490 11.69 4.26 1.92
CA ARG A 490 10.85 4.26 3.12
C ARG A 490 10.76 2.89 3.78
N VAL A 491 10.60 1.85 2.98
CA VAL A 491 10.47 0.47 3.48
C VAL A 491 11.76 -0.34 3.38
N ALA A 492 12.91 0.33 3.23
CA ALA A 492 14.25 -0.27 3.19
C ALA A 492 14.45 -1.35 2.11
N LEU A 493 13.77 -1.26 0.98
CA LEU A 493 14.00 -2.12 -0.19
C LEU A 493 15.19 -1.57 -0.99
N SER A 494 16.41 -1.95 -0.60
CA SER A 494 17.66 -1.34 -1.07
C SER A 494 18.07 -1.70 -2.49
N ASP A 495 17.49 -2.73 -3.09
CA ASP A 495 17.88 -3.27 -4.39
C ASP A 495 16.91 -2.89 -5.54
N ARG A 496 15.95 -1.96 -5.29
CA ARG A 496 14.95 -1.53 -6.29
C ARG A 496 14.57 -0.05 -6.15
N GLY A 497 13.71 0.44 -7.04
CA GLY A 497 13.26 1.83 -7.06
C GLY A 497 14.17 2.81 -7.83
N LEU A 498 15.32 2.34 -8.35
CA LEU A 498 16.21 3.14 -9.21
C LEU A 498 16.63 2.33 -10.45
N LEU A 499 16.76 3.00 -11.59
CA LEU A 499 17.46 2.44 -12.76
C LEU A 499 18.98 2.61 -12.57
N LYS A 500 19.61 1.62 -11.97
CA LYS A 500 21.05 1.59 -11.71
C LYS A 500 21.59 0.17 -11.87
N ALA A 501 22.79 0.01 -12.42
CA ALA A 501 23.44 -1.29 -12.52
C ALA A 501 23.51 -1.99 -11.15
N GLY A 502 23.18 -3.29 -11.13
CA GLY A 502 23.07 -4.13 -9.94
C GLY A 502 21.71 -4.14 -9.26
N MET A 503 20.82 -3.18 -9.54
CA MET A 503 19.45 -3.17 -9.03
C MET A 503 18.60 -4.26 -9.69
N ALA A 504 17.52 -4.66 -9.04
CA ALA A 504 16.54 -5.57 -9.59
C ALA A 504 15.99 -5.04 -10.93
N ALA A 505 15.80 -5.92 -11.87
CA ALA A 505 15.26 -5.59 -13.18
C ALA A 505 13.73 -5.49 -13.13
N ASP A 506 13.23 -4.62 -12.25
CA ASP A 506 11.86 -4.17 -12.18
C ASP A 506 11.75 -2.86 -12.95
N ILE A 507 11.10 -2.88 -14.11
CA ILE A 507 11.08 -1.76 -15.04
C ILE A 507 9.69 -1.56 -15.61
N THR A 508 9.28 -0.29 -15.70
CA THR A 508 8.04 0.13 -16.35
C THR A 508 8.36 1.03 -17.53
N VAL A 509 7.79 0.70 -18.69
CA VAL A 509 7.92 1.48 -19.93
C VAL A 509 6.55 1.99 -20.34
N PHE A 510 6.42 3.30 -20.46
CA PHE A 510 5.14 3.94 -20.77
C PHE A 510 5.27 5.13 -21.72
N ASP A 511 4.20 5.44 -22.40
CA ASP A 511 4.08 6.63 -23.25
C ASP A 511 3.62 7.82 -22.38
N PRO A 512 4.46 8.85 -22.20
CA PRO A 512 4.12 10.00 -21.38
C PRO A 512 3.00 10.87 -21.97
N VAL A 513 2.70 10.72 -23.27
CA VAL A 513 1.64 11.47 -23.95
C VAL A 513 0.27 10.83 -23.76
N THR A 514 0.21 9.50 -23.78
CA THR A 514 -1.07 8.77 -23.79
C THR A 514 -1.40 8.09 -22.47
N VAL A 515 -0.47 8.00 -21.51
CA VAL A 515 -0.74 7.37 -20.20
C VAL A 515 -1.90 8.05 -19.49
N ALA A 516 -2.92 7.26 -19.12
CA ALA A 516 -4.12 7.75 -18.45
C ALA A 516 -4.87 6.64 -17.72
N ASP A 517 -5.57 7.01 -16.64
CA ASP A 517 -6.61 6.21 -16.03
C ASP A 517 -7.90 6.25 -16.87
N LYS A 518 -8.64 5.16 -16.85
CA LYS A 518 -9.94 5.02 -17.54
C LYS A 518 -11.07 4.63 -16.59
N ALA A 519 -10.72 4.08 -15.43
CA ALA A 519 -11.69 3.64 -14.45
C ALA A 519 -12.47 4.81 -13.86
N THR A 520 -13.79 4.66 -13.74
CA THR A 520 -14.71 5.56 -13.06
C THR A 520 -15.49 4.82 -11.98
N PHE A 521 -16.25 5.51 -11.15
CA PHE A 521 -17.10 4.87 -10.13
C PHE A 521 -18.26 4.08 -10.77
N GLU A 522 -18.70 4.50 -11.96
CA GLU A 522 -19.76 3.82 -12.75
C GLU A 522 -19.20 2.66 -13.56
N GLN A 523 -17.95 2.75 -14.01
CA GLN A 523 -17.27 1.74 -14.82
C GLN A 523 -15.86 1.48 -14.27
N PRO A 524 -15.73 0.82 -13.11
CA PRO A 524 -14.44 0.69 -12.41
C PRO A 524 -13.48 -0.29 -13.08
N HIS A 525 -13.96 -1.29 -13.80
CA HIS A 525 -13.15 -2.34 -14.42
C HIS A 525 -12.54 -1.92 -15.77
N GLN A 526 -11.96 -0.70 -15.80
CA GLN A 526 -11.28 -0.15 -16.98
C GLN A 526 -9.77 -0.13 -16.74
N PRO A 527 -8.96 -0.94 -17.44
CA PRO A 527 -7.51 -0.88 -17.29
C PRO A 527 -6.96 0.47 -17.74
N SER A 528 -5.87 0.89 -17.10
CA SER A 528 -5.10 2.06 -17.52
C SER A 528 -4.52 1.84 -18.92
N VAL A 529 -4.27 2.94 -19.64
CA VAL A 529 -3.68 2.95 -20.97
C VAL A 529 -2.31 3.61 -20.96
N GLY A 530 -1.53 3.41 -22.04
CA GLY A 530 -0.23 4.04 -22.24
C GLY A 530 0.96 3.27 -21.66
N PHE A 531 0.76 2.13 -20.99
CA PHE A 531 1.83 1.23 -20.55
C PHE A 531 2.16 0.24 -21.65
N ALA A 532 3.41 0.29 -22.16
CA ALA A 532 3.87 -0.59 -23.23
C ALA A 532 4.45 -1.89 -22.68
N TYR A 533 5.39 -1.80 -21.72
CA TYR A 533 6.06 -2.96 -21.15
C TYR A 533 6.21 -2.83 -19.64
N VAL A 534 6.09 -3.95 -18.94
CA VAL A 534 6.41 -4.07 -17.51
C VAL A 534 7.28 -5.31 -17.33
N PHE A 535 8.42 -5.13 -16.67
CA PHE A 535 9.33 -6.21 -16.31
C PHE A 535 9.38 -6.34 -14.79
N VAL A 536 9.26 -7.56 -14.31
CA VAL A 536 9.41 -7.92 -12.89
C VAL A 536 10.53 -8.94 -12.80
N ASN A 537 11.54 -8.67 -11.99
CA ASN A 537 12.71 -9.54 -11.86
C ASN A 537 13.29 -9.97 -13.22
N GLY A 538 13.36 -9.06 -14.19
CA GLY A 538 13.89 -9.26 -15.52
C GLY A 538 12.99 -9.99 -16.52
N GLN A 539 11.81 -10.44 -16.12
CA GLN A 539 10.86 -11.09 -17.01
C GLN A 539 9.71 -10.15 -17.38
N LYS A 540 9.35 -10.17 -18.66
CA LYS A 540 8.27 -9.36 -19.21
C LYS A 540 6.92 -9.89 -18.75
N VAL A 541 6.22 -9.15 -17.89
CA VAL A 541 4.86 -9.48 -17.40
C VAL A 541 3.77 -8.74 -18.16
N LEU A 542 4.11 -7.59 -18.79
CA LEU A 542 3.26 -6.86 -19.73
C LEU A 542 4.04 -6.65 -21.03
N ASP A 543 3.45 -6.98 -22.17
CA ASP A 543 4.02 -6.87 -23.50
C ASP A 543 3.03 -6.15 -24.43
N HIS A 544 3.40 -4.96 -24.95
CA HIS A 544 2.51 -4.10 -25.75
C HIS A 544 1.13 -3.89 -25.10
N GLY A 545 1.11 -3.65 -23.77
CA GLY A 545 -0.12 -3.43 -23.00
C GLY A 545 -0.94 -4.69 -22.71
N ARG A 546 -0.43 -5.89 -23.01
CA ARG A 546 -1.11 -7.19 -22.75
C ARG A 546 -0.32 -8.01 -21.75
N LEU A 547 -1.02 -8.63 -20.77
CA LEU A 547 -0.38 -9.53 -19.83
C LEU A 547 0.19 -10.77 -20.53
N THR A 548 1.39 -11.17 -20.08
CA THR A 548 1.99 -12.44 -20.45
C THR A 548 1.65 -13.55 -19.44
N ALA A 549 2.13 -14.75 -19.70
CA ALA A 549 2.02 -15.88 -18.77
C ALA A 549 3.07 -15.85 -17.64
N ALA A 550 4.06 -14.93 -17.69
CA ALA A 550 5.14 -14.87 -16.70
C ALA A 550 4.62 -14.48 -15.31
N ARG A 551 5.14 -15.19 -14.29
CA ARG A 551 4.80 -14.97 -12.87
C ARG A 551 6.09 -14.96 -12.04
N PRO A 552 6.99 -13.99 -12.29
CA PRO A 552 8.32 -13.97 -11.67
C PRO A 552 8.37 -13.30 -10.30
N GLY A 553 7.23 -12.83 -9.79
CA GLY A 553 7.11 -12.13 -8.52
C GLY A 553 7.57 -12.97 -7.35
N ARG A 554 8.08 -12.31 -6.32
CA ARG A 554 8.68 -12.92 -5.13
C ARG A 554 8.15 -12.27 -3.87
N GLY A 555 8.15 -13.02 -2.77
CA GLY A 555 8.09 -12.44 -1.43
C GLY A 555 9.40 -11.71 -1.13
N LEU A 556 9.32 -10.42 -0.84
CA LEU A 556 10.49 -9.60 -0.50
C LEU A 556 10.67 -9.52 1.00
N ARG A 557 11.93 -9.58 1.45
CA ARG A 557 12.27 -9.59 2.87
C ARG A 557 12.77 -8.22 3.32
N GLY A 558 12.24 -7.76 4.45
CA GLY A 558 12.63 -6.51 5.10
C GLY A 558 13.97 -6.58 5.85
N PRO A 559 14.37 -5.47 6.48
CA PRO A 559 15.72 -5.29 7.05
C PRO A 559 16.07 -6.27 8.18
N GLY A 560 15.06 -6.78 8.89
CA GLY A 560 15.24 -7.73 10.01
C GLY A 560 15.40 -9.19 9.59
N TYR A 561 15.39 -9.50 8.31
CA TYR A 561 15.40 -10.89 7.85
C TYR A 561 16.63 -11.68 8.28
N VAL A 562 16.38 -12.78 8.94
CA VAL A 562 17.38 -13.80 9.30
C VAL A 562 17.02 -15.09 8.58
N PRO A 563 17.92 -15.69 7.79
CA PRO A 563 17.65 -16.97 7.15
C PRO A 563 17.28 -18.07 8.17
N PRO A 564 16.39 -19.02 7.83
CA PRO A 564 15.90 -20.03 8.78
C PRO A 564 16.99 -20.77 9.54
N GLY A 565 18.11 -21.13 8.87
CA GLY A 565 19.23 -21.83 9.51
C GLY A 565 20.11 -20.98 10.45
N ALA A 566 19.91 -19.65 10.46
CA ALA A 566 20.66 -18.73 11.32
C ALA A 566 19.80 -18.19 12.49
N ARG A 567 18.51 -18.50 12.53
CA ARG A 567 17.63 -18.15 13.66
C ARG A 567 17.95 -19.06 14.85
N GLY A 568 18.21 -18.45 16.01
CA GLY A 568 18.36 -19.22 17.25
C GLY A 568 17.08 -19.97 17.59
N THR A 569 17.21 -21.18 18.15
CA THR A 569 16.08 -21.86 18.80
C THR A 569 15.69 -21.06 20.04
N LYS A 570 14.59 -20.34 19.96
CA LYS A 570 13.98 -19.61 21.11
C LYS A 570 13.15 -20.52 21.96
#